data_82127be58eb23de5ddf6330afc487e29
#
_entry.id   82127be58eb23de5ddf6330afc487e29
#
_cell.length_a   1.000
_cell.length_b   1.000
_cell.length_c   1.000
_cell.angle_alpha   90.00
_cell.angle_beta   90.00
_cell.angle_gamma   90.00
#
_symmetry.space_group_name_H-M   'P 1'
#
loop_
_entity.id
_entity.type
_entity.pdbx_description
1 polymer ?
#
loop_
_entity_poly.entity_id
_entity_poly.type
_entity_poly.pdbx_seq_one_letter_code
_entity_poly.pdbx_strand_id
1 'polypeptide(L)'
;MTNKVDMKKVMLEYDLPHKHYYSKGTAGVAFTDENSGFQYFFSYETLVAFHHTNSGLVVRENIWGNTTGRHLNDIDGGSVEAVAKRVAYIEDFTKALQKAQTAQRKTVVAVAKIVQDDKDREMRNKALADRIRLNNGYSKAGH
;
A
#
# COMPACT_ATOMS: atom_id res chain seq x y z
N MET A 1 10.19 -8.50 25.81
CA MET A 1 10.40 -8.91 24.45
C MET A 1 9.14 -8.69 23.65
N THR A 2 9.30 -7.88 22.68
CA THR A 2 8.20 -7.55 21.80
C THR A 2 7.86 -8.73 20.91
N ASN A 3 6.60 -9.09 20.87
CA ASN A 3 6.07 -9.97 19.85
C ASN A 3 6.20 -9.29 18.49
N LYS A 4 7.37 -9.43 17.89
CA LYS A 4 7.52 -9.04 16.49
C LYS A 4 6.70 -9.99 15.65
N VAL A 5 5.61 -9.50 15.11
CA VAL A 5 4.89 -10.22 14.09
C VAL A 5 5.87 -10.41 12.92
N ASP A 6 6.10 -11.66 12.56
CA ASP A 6 6.90 -11.97 11.37
C ASP A 6 6.04 -11.63 10.14
N MET A 7 6.26 -10.45 9.59
CA MET A 7 5.49 -9.95 8.46
C MET A 7 5.59 -10.86 7.25
N LYS A 8 6.78 -11.42 6.99
CA LYS A 8 6.97 -12.32 5.86
C LYS A 8 6.13 -13.58 6.01
N LYS A 9 6.12 -14.18 7.21
CA LYS A 9 5.31 -15.35 7.51
C LYS A 9 3.82 -15.05 7.36
N VAL A 10 3.37 -13.93 7.87
CA VAL A 10 1.98 -13.48 7.74
C VAL A 10 1.61 -13.31 6.27
N MET A 11 2.46 -12.66 5.48
CA MET A 11 2.21 -12.44 4.07
C MET A 11 2.17 -13.75 3.28
N LEU A 12 3.04 -14.72 3.61
CA LEU A 12 3.03 -16.04 2.99
C LEU A 12 1.79 -16.84 3.39
N GLU A 13 1.37 -16.76 4.66
CA GLU A 13 0.22 -17.48 5.19
C GLU A 13 -1.09 -17.00 4.57
N TYR A 14 -1.24 -15.70 4.39
CA TYR A 14 -2.44 -15.11 3.78
C TYR A 14 -2.42 -15.10 2.26
N ASP A 15 -1.40 -15.71 1.65
CA ASP A 15 -1.26 -15.80 0.19
C ASP A 15 -1.53 -14.47 -0.49
N LEU A 16 -0.90 -13.40 0.03
CA LEU A 16 -1.06 -12.08 -0.54
C LEU A 16 -0.63 -12.10 -2.01
N PRO A 17 -1.44 -11.54 -2.90
CA PRO A 17 -1.17 -11.58 -4.32
C PRO A 17 0.14 -10.85 -4.66
N HIS A 18 0.79 -11.33 -5.72
CA HIS A 18 1.99 -10.71 -6.29
C HIS A 18 3.26 -10.80 -5.46
N LYS A 19 3.53 -12.00 -4.96
CA LYS A 19 4.86 -12.35 -4.49
C LYS A 19 5.78 -12.53 -5.70
N HIS A 20 6.96 -11.92 -5.67
CA HIS A 20 7.98 -12.17 -6.69
C HIS A 20 9.38 -12.13 -6.10
N TYR A 21 10.31 -12.83 -6.76
CA TYR A 21 11.72 -12.82 -6.38
C TYR A 21 12.40 -11.68 -7.14
N TYR A 22 12.88 -10.66 -6.40
CA TYR A 22 13.50 -9.49 -7.01
C TYR A 22 15.00 -9.62 -7.21
N SER A 23 15.60 -10.68 -6.67
CA SER A 23 17.02 -10.96 -6.75
C SER A 23 17.25 -12.42 -7.13
N LYS A 24 18.49 -12.76 -7.49
CA LYS A 24 18.87 -14.12 -7.84
C LYS A 24 18.64 -15.06 -6.64
N GLY A 25 18.01 -16.19 -6.87
CA GLY A 25 17.66 -17.15 -5.82
C GLY A 25 16.30 -16.85 -5.20
N THR A 26 16.05 -17.40 -4.02
CA THR A 26 14.76 -17.35 -3.35
C THR A 26 14.75 -16.54 -2.06
N ALA A 27 15.89 -16.03 -1.63
CA ALA A 27 16.01 -15.28 -0.36
C ALA A 27 15.54 -13.83 -0.47
N GLY A 28 15.58 -13.24 -1.66
CA GLY A 28 15.09 -11.88 -1.91
C GLY A 28 13.67 -11.91 -2.46
N VAL A 29 12.69 -11.65 -1.62
CA VAL A 29 11.26 -11.73 -1.97
C VAL A 29 10.60 -10.38 -1.77
N ALA A 30 9.82 -9.95 -2.76
CA ALA A 30 8.97 -8.77 -2.65
C ALA A 30 7.49 -9.17 -2.67
N PHE A 31 6.71 -8.48 -1.86
CA PHE A 31 5.26 -8.61 -1.81
C PHE A 31 4.62 -7.29 -2.20
N THR A 32 3.66 -7.34 -3.10
CA THR A 32 2.92 -6.15 -3.52
C THR A 32 1.48 -6.28 -3.03
N ASP A 33 1.04 -5.30 -2.24
CA ASP A 33 -0.35 -5.18 -1.83
C ASP A 33 -1.03 -4.18 -2.74
N GLU A 34 -1.84 -4.67 -3.68
CA GLU A 34 -2.55 -3.82 -4.64
C GLU A 34 -3.56 -2.89 -3.98
N ASN A 35 -4.16 -3.31 -2.89
CA ASN A 35 -5.19 -2.53 -2.21
C ASN A 35 -4.62 -1.27 -1.55
N SER A 36 -3.46 -1.40 -0.90
CA SER A 36 -2.79 -0.28 -0.24
C SER A 36 -1.77 0.42 -1.13
N GLY A 37 -1.27 -0.26 -2.16
CA GLY A 37 -0.19 0.23 -3.01
C GLY A 37 1.19 0.06 -2.40
N PHE A 38 1.30 -0.63 -1.28
CA PHE A 38 2.60 -0.92 -0.66
C PHE A 38 3.29 -2.09 -1.34
N GLN A 39 4.60 -1.95 -1.47
CA GLN A 39 5.49 -3.02 -1.87
C GLN A 39 6.52 -3.22 -0.76
N TYR A 40 6.69 -4.47 -0.31
CA TYR A 40 7.59 -4.82 0.80
C TYR A 40 8.69 -5.74 0.29
N PHE A 41 9.94 -5.38 0.59
CA PHE A 41 11.11 -6.15 0.15
C PHE A 41 11.77 -6.82 1.34
N PHE A 42 11.92 -8.13 1.26
CA PHE A 42 12.55 -8.94 2.30
C PHE A 42 13.88 -9.52 1.79
N SER A 43 14.87 -9.55 2.68
CA SER A 43 16.08 -10.34 2.51
C SER A 43 16.05 -11.40 3.59
N TYR A 44 15.92 -12.67 3.19
CA TYR A 44 15.58 -13.75 4.12
C TYR A 44 14.30 -13.39 4.88
N GLU A 45 14.33 -13.37 6.22
CA GLU A 45 13.15 -13.06 7.04
C GLU A 45 13.05 -11.57 7.42
N THR A 46 13.96 -10.74 6.94
CA THR A 46 14.06 -9.34 7.36
C THR A 46 13.48 -8.40 6.32
N LEU A 47 12.59 -7.52 6.77
CA LEU A 47 12.11 -6.41 5.93
C LEU A 47 13.23 -5.39 5.78
N VAL A 48 13.71 -5.20 4.55
CA VAL A 48 14.87 -4.33 4.26
C VAL A 48 14.49 -3.07 3.49
N ALA A 49 13.31 -3.06 2.88
CA ALA A 49 12.85 -1.89 2.12
C ALA A 49 11.33 -1.93 1.94
N PHE A 50 10.76 -0.78 1.67
CA PHE A 50 9.37 -0.68 1.21
C PHE A 50 9.24 0.44 0.19
N HIS A 51 8.19 0.36 -0.60
CA HIS A 51 7.83 1.40 -1.57
C HIS A 51 6.35 1.72 -1.45
N HIS A 52 6.03 3.01 -1.52
CA HIS A 52 4.68 3.51 -1.67
C HIS A 52 4.73 4.83 -2.44
N THR A 53 3.68 5.17 -3.16
CA THR A 53 3.63 6.42 -3.95
C THR A 53 3.87 7.66 -3.08
N ASN A 54 3.40 7.65 -1.84
CA ASN A 54 3.54 8.80 -0.93
C ASN A 54 4.93 8.94 -0.34
N SER A 55 5.66 7.84 -0.16
CA SER A 55 6.99 7.84 0.45
C SER A 55 8.12 7.70 -0.55
N GLY A 56 7.83 7.15 -1.74
CA GLY A 56 8.86 6.63 -2.61
C GLY A 56 9.49 5.36 -2.04
N LEU A 57 10.63 4.98 -2.57
CA LEU A 57 11.39 3.81 -2.12
C LEU A 57 12.23 4.18 -0.90
N VAL A 58 12.05 3.42 0.18
CA VAL A 58 12.82 3.58 1.43
C VAL A 58 13.57 2.29 1.68
N VAL A 59 14.90 2.35 1.74
CA VAL A 59 15.80 1.20 1.86
C VAL A 59 16.67 1.35 3.09
N ARG A 60 16.84 0.25 3.83
CA ARG A 60 17.72 0.22 5.01
C ARG A 60 19.18 0.12 4.60
N GLU A 61 20.06 0.72 5.41
CA GLU A 61 21.51 0.53 5.26
C GLU A 61 21.87 -0.93 5.53
N ASN A 62 22.88 -1.42 4.80
CA ASN A 62 23.33 -2.81 4.97
C ASN A 62 24.12 -2.98 6.26
N ILE A 63 23.54 -3.70 7.22
CA ILE A 63 24.16 -4.09 8.48
C ILE A 63 24.36 -5.61 8.58
N TRP A 64 24.10 -6.34 7.48
CA TRP A 64 24.04 -7.81 7.53
C TRP A 64 25.23 -8.48 6.86
N GLY A 65 25.50 -8.21 5.60
CA GLY A 65 26.59 -8.84 4.88
C GLY A 65 26.42 -8.80 3.37
N ASN A 66 27.24 -9.57 2.66
CA ASN A 66 27.37 -9.47 1.21
C ASN A 66 26.10 -9.91 0.47
N THR A 67 25.42 -10.95 0.91
CA THR A 67 24.19 -11.43 0.25
C THR A 67 23.07 -10.41 0.35
N THR A 68 22.85 -9.88 1.55
CA THR A 68 21.86 -8.83 1.75
C THR A 68 22.29 -7.54 1.04
N GLY A 69 23.58 -7.23 1.00
CA GLY A 69 24.09 -6.10 0.22
C GLY A 69 23.73 -6.19 -1.25
N ARG A 70 23.80 -7.38 -1.82
CA ARG A 70 23.38 -7.63 -3.20
C ARG A 70 21.86 -7.44 -3.36
N HIS A 71 21.07 -7.93 -2.41
CA HIS A 71 19.64 -7.73 -2.41
C HIS A 71 19.28 -6.24 -2.40
N LEU A 72 19.93 -5.44 -1.55
CA LEU A 72 19.71 -4.01 -1.48
C LEU A 72 20.06 -3.31 -2.80
N ASN A 73 21.17 -3.71 -3.43
CA ASN A 73 21.56 -3.19 -4.74
C ASN A 73 20.53 -3.54 -5.82
N ASP A 74 19.93 -4.73 -5.75
CA ASP A 74 18.88 -5.13 -6.68
C ASP A 74 17.59 -4.32 -6.47
N ILE A 75 17.36 -3.84 -5.25
CA ILE A 75 16.18 -3.03 -4.92
C ILE A 75 16.35 -1.58 -5.41
N ASP A 76 17.46 -0.92 -5.07
CA ASP A 76 17.64 0.52 -5.32
C ASP A 76 18.66 0.85 -6.41
N GLY A 77 19.25 -0.17 -7.02
CA GLY A 77 20.27 -0.01 -8.07
C GLY A 77 21.69 0.14 -7.57
N GLY A 78 21.90 0.35 -6.26
CA GLY A 78 23.22 0.37 -5.66
C GLY A 78 24.11 1.54 -6.08
N SER A 79 23.57 2.60 -6.67
CA SER A 79 24.35 3.80 -7.01
C SER A 79 24.85 4.51 -5.76
N VAL A 80 25.84 5.37 -5.92
CA VAL A 80 26.36 6.18 -4.81
C VAL A 80 25.26 7.00 -4.17
N GLU A 81 24.38 7.60 -4.98
CA GLU A 81 23.24 8.39 -4.50
C GLU A 81 22.22 7.53 -3.77
N ALA A 82 21.90 6.36 -4.30
CA ALA A 82 20.95 5.44 -3.67
C ALA A 82 21.47 4.94 -2.32
N VAL A 83 22.74 4.54 -2.26
CA VAL A 83 23.37 4.08 -1.00
C VAL A 83 23.39 5.20 0.03
N ALA A 84 23.66 6.43 -0.37
CA ALA A 84 23.67 7.58 0.54
C ALA A 84 22.29 7.88 1.14
N LYS A 85 21.22 7.51 0.47
CA LYS A 85 19.83 7.71 0.95
C LYS A 85 19.33 6.59 1.84
N ARG A 86 20.08 5.49 1.99
CA ARG A 86 19.66 4.37 2.83
C ARG A 86 19.55 4.77 4.28
N VAL A 87 18.55 4.25 4.96
CA VAL A 87 18.24 4.59 6.35
C VAL A 87 19.11 3.77 7.29
N ALA A 88 19.92 4.45 8.10
CA ALA A 88 20.90 3.81 8.97
C ALA A 88 20.26 3.14 10.20
N TYR A 89 19.21 3.73 10.74
CA TYR A 89 18.62 3.29 12.00
C TYR A 89 17.24 2.69 11.77
N ILE A 90 16.98 1.54 12.43
CA ILE A 90 15.69 0.85 12.33
C ILE A 90 14.53 1.73 12.84
N GLU A 91 14.78 2.58 13.83
CA GLU A 91 13.77 3.50 14.36
C GLU A 91 13.29 4.47 13.29
N ASP A 92 14.21 5.01 12.50
CA ASP A 92 13.89 5.94 11.41
C ASP A 92 13.15 5.22 10.28
N PHE A 93 13.56 4.00 9.96
CA PHE A 93 12.88 3.16 8.98
C PHE A 93 11.45 2.86 9.41
N THR A 94 11.26 2.46 10.66
CA THR A 94 9.94 2.15 11.23
C THR A 94 9.04 3.39 11.21
N LYS A 95 9.57 4.55 11.57
CA LYS A 95 8.82 5.82 11.52
C LYS A 95 8.41 6.17 10.09
N ALA A 96 9.31 6.00 9.13
CA ALA A 96 9.00 6.26 7.72
C ALA A 96 7.87 5.34 7.23
N LEU A 97 7.93 4.05 7.59
CA LEU A 97 6.89 3.09 7.24
C LEU A 97 5.54 3.45 7.88
N GLN A 98 5.54 3.77 9.17
CA GLN A 98 4.32 4.16 9.88
C GLN A 98 3.71 5.44 9.31
N LYS A 99 4.55 6.42 8.96
CA LYS A 99 4.11 7.66 8.33
C LYS A 99 3.44 7.39 6.97
N ALA A 100 4.05 6.53 6.15
CA ALA A 100 3.49 6.16 4.86
C ALA A 100 2.17 5.41 5.01
N GLN A 101 2.09 4.47 5.96
CA GLN A 101 0.87 3.72 6.25
C GLN A 101 -0.26 4.64 6.75
N THR A 102 0.05 5.60 7.60
CA THR A 102 -0.93 6.58 8.11
C THR A 102 -1.43 7.47 6.97
N ALA A 103 -0.54 7.96 6.12
CA ALA A 103 -0.92 8.78 4.96
C ALA A 103 -1.83 8.00 4.00
N GLN A 104 -1.52 6.73 3.74
CA GLN A 104 -2.32 5.86 2.89
C GLN A 104 -3.73 5.65 3.47
N ARG A 105 -3.85 5.39 4.78
CA ARG A 105 -5.15 5.23 5.45
C ARG A 105 -6.00 6.50 5.35
N LYS A 106 -5.40 7.67 5.54
CA LYS A 106 -6.10 8.95 5.40
C LYS A 106 -6.63 9.14 3.98
N THR A 107 -5.84 8.78 2.98
CA THR A 107 -6.25 8.85 1.58
C THR A 107 -7.44 7.93 1.32
N VAL A 108 -7.39 6.69 1.79
CA VAL A 108 -8.48 5.71 1.64
C VAL A 108 -9.76 6.22 2.30
N VAL A 109 -9.67 6.77 3.50
CA VAL A 109 -10.82 7.33 4.22
C VAL A 109 -11.42 8.51 3.45
N ALA A 110 -10.58 9.40 2.93
CA ALA A 110 -11.03 10.55 2.16
C ALA A 110 -11.75 10.14 0.86
N VAL A 111 -11.17 9.17 0.14
CA VAL A 111 -11.78 8.63 -1.09
C VAL A 111 -13.10 7.94 -0.77
N ALA A 112 -13.15 7.13 0.28
CA ALA A 112 -14.37 6.43 0.69
C ALA A 112 -15.49 7.42 1.02
N LYS A 113 -15.17 8.53 1.67
CA LYS A 113 -16.14 9.60 1.96
C LYS A 113 -16.67 10.23 0.69
N ILE A 114 -15.80 10.54 -0.28
CA ILE A 114 -16.20 11.11 -1.56
C ILE A 114 -17.14 10.16 -2.30
N VAL A 115 -16.83 8.88 -2.36
CA VAL A 115 -17.66 7.86 -3.00
C VAL A 115 -19.02 7.76 -2.30
N GLN A 116 -19.06 7.81 -0.97
CA GLN A 116 -20.30 7.76 -0.21
C GLN A 116 -21.17 9.00 -0.48
N ASP A 117 -20.56 10.20 -0.50
CA ASP A 117 -21.25 11.44 -0.82
C ASP A 117 -21.86 11.40 -2.24
N ASP A 118 -21.14 10.83 -3.22
CA ASP A 118 -21.62 10.65 -4.57
C ASP A 118 -22.81 9.69 -4.63
N LYS A 119 -22.74 8.57 -3.91
CA LYS A 119 -23.85 7.62 -3.81
C LYS A 119 -25.10 8.26 -3.21
N ASP A 120 -24.92 9.02 -2.14
CA ASP A 120 -26.03 9.73 -1.48
C ASP A 120 -26.67 10.74 -2.42
N ARG A 121 -25.86 11.46 -3.20
CA ARG A 121 -26.33 12.40 -4.20
C ARG A 121 -27.14 11.70 -5.31
N GLU A 122 -26.61 10.59 -5.82
CA GLU A 122 -27.31 9.79 -6.84
C GLU A 122 -28.64 9.28 -6.34
N MET A 123 -28.68 8.79 -5.10
CA MET A 123 -29.92 8.31 -4.48
C MET A 123 -30.97 9.44 -4.34
N ARG A 124 -30.53 10.63 -3.91
CA ARG A 124 -31.41 11.79 -3.82
C ARG A 124 -31.94 12.20 -5.19
N ASN A 125 -31.06 12.23 -6.20
CA ASN A 125 -31.43 12.59 -7.56
C ASN A 125 -32.43 11.57 -8.15
N LYS A 126 -32.18 10.29 -7.87
CA LYS A 126 -33.09 9.21 -8.31
C LYS A 126 -34.47 9.33 -7.65
N ALA A 127 -34.50 9.58 -6.34
CA ALA A 127 -35.74 9.76 -5.61
C ALA A 127 -36.54 10.96 -6.13
N LEU A 128 -35.85 12.06 -6.44
CA LEU A 128 -36.50 13.24 -7.04
C LEU A 128 -37.03 12.95 -8.45
N ALA A 129 -36.27 12.27 -9.29
CA ALA A 129 -36.67 11.87 -10.61
C ALA A 129 -37.89 10.94 -10.56
N ASP A 130 -37.91 9.99 -9.65
CA ASP A 130 -39.05 9.07 -9.48
C ASP A 130 -40.28 9.83 -9.00
N ARG A 131 -40.14 10.81 -8.11
CA ARG A 131 -41.24 11.66 -7.65
C ARG A 131 -41.81 12.48 -8.79
N ILE A 132 -40.97 13.07 -9.62
CA ILE A 132 -41.38 13.83 -10.80
C ILE A 132 -42.14 12.92 -11.77
N ARG A 133 -41.60 11.71 -12.01
CA ARG A 133 -42.26 10.72 -12.90
C ARG A 133 -43.61 10.30 -12.37
N LEU A 134 -43.73 10.05 -11.07
CA LEU A 134 -45.02 9.70 -10.46
C LEU A 134 -46.04 10.85 -10.59
N ASN A 135 -45.62 12.10 -10.35
CA ASN A 135 -46.51 13.24 -10.51
C ASN A 135 -46.99 13.41 -11.96
N ASN A 136 -46.07 13.22 -12.92
CA ASN A 136 -46.42 13.28 -14.34
C ASN A 136 -47.33 12.12 -14.74
N GLY A 137 -47.09 10.92 -14.21
CA GLY A 137 -47.93 9.76 -14.41
C GLY A 137 -49.31 9.94 -13.84
N TYR A 138 -49.42 10.59 -12.69
CA TYR A 138 -50.69 10.92 -12.06
C TYR A 138 -51.52 11.90 -12.92
N SER A 139 -50.87 12.92 -13.46
CA SER A 139 -51.49 13.86 -14.34
C SER A 139 -52.07 13.19 -15.60
N LYS A 140 -51.34 12.23 -16.15
CA LYS A 140 -51.77 11.46 -17.30
C LYS A 140 -52.90 10.48 -16.97
N ALA A 141 -52.86 9.89 -15.78
CA ALA A 141 -53.89 8.94 -15.33
C ALA A 141 -55.22 9.63 -14.98
N GLY A 142 -55.20 10.94 -14.75
CA GLY A 142 -56.40 11.74 -14.50
C GLY A 142 -57.19 12.11 -15.74
N HIS A 143 -56.79 11.61 -16.89
CA HIS A 143 -57.51 11.76 -18.13
C HIS A 143 -58.32 10.50 -18.40
#